data_5ea4f24695837cf6d37827b450050d77
#
_entry.id   5ea4f24695837cf6d37827b450050d77
#
_cell.length_a   1.000
_cell.length_b   1.000
_cell.length_c   1.000
_cell.angle_alpha   90.00
_cell.angle_beta   90.00
_cell.angle_gamma   90.00
#
_symmetry.space_group_name_H-M   'P 1'
#
loop_
_entity.id
_entity.type
_entity.pdbx_description
1 polymer ?
#
loop_
_entity_poly.entity_id
_entity_poly.type
_entity_poly.pdbx_seq_one_letter_code
_entity_poly.pdbx_strand_id
1 'polypeptide(L)'
;MAKRLVIMCTHGAEDPERATIPFVMATTAQAMDVDVVMGFQANGVTLASKGVAERIAAPSFPPLKDLVAAYREAGGEFLVCGPCVQSRKIDPKNDFVEGATVVNAATFVKECIEATNVLVY
;
A
#
# COMPACT_ATOMS: atom_id res chain seq x y z
N MET A 1 -5.47 22.59 9.14
CA MET A 1 -4.85 21.88 8.01
C MET A 1 -5.13 20.40 8.11
N ALA A 2 -5.44 19.79 6.98
CA ALA A 2 -5.63 18.35 6.94
C ALA A 2 -4.32 17.63 7.28
N LYS A 3 -4.41 16.60 8.09
CA LYS A 3 -3.26 15.75 8.38
C LYS A 3 -3.15 14.67 7.31
N ARG A 4 -1.92 14.32 6.97
CA ARG A 4 -1.64 13.27 6.00
C ARG A 4 -0.62 12.30 6.55
N LEU A 5 -0.94 11.02 6.47
CA LEU A 5 -0.07 9.93 6.88
C LEU A 5 0.42 9.21 5.63
N VAL A 6 1.73 9.08 5.50
CA VAL A 6 2.33 8.25 4.45
C VAL A 6 2.76 6.92 5.07
N ILE A 7 2.38 5.82 4.45
CA ILE A 7 2.74 4.48 4.91
C ILE A 7 3.49 3.77 3.78
N MET A 8 4.75 3.43 4.03
CA MET A 8 5.58 2.71 3.07
C MET A 8 5.56 1.21 3.38
N CYS A 9 5.22 0.41 2.39
CA CYS A 9 5.07 -1.03 2.51
C CYS A 9 6.16 -1.73 1.72
N THR A 10 7.00 -2.53 2.38
CA THR A 10 8.13 -3.19 1.73
C THR A 10 8.01 -4.72 1.73
N HIS A 11 6.93 -5.26 2.27
CA HIS A 11 6.71 -6.71 2.36
C HIS A 11 5.45 -7.14 1.65
N GLY A 12 5.49 -8.35 1.11
CA GLY A 12 4.34 -9.01 0.50
C GLY A 12 4.02 -10.32 1.24
N ALA A 13 3.66 -11.36 0.48
CA ALA A 13 3.24 -12.64 1.08
C ALA A 13 4.33 -13.35 1.88
N GLU A 14 5.60 -12.98 1.70
CA GLU A 14 6.71 -13.56 2.45
C GLU A 14 6.68 -13.16 3.93
N ASP A 15 5.94 -12.10 4.28
CA ASP A 15 5.77 -11.66 5.67
C ASP A 15 4.33 -11.18 5.85
N PRO A 16 3.39 -12.10 6.16
CA PRO A 16 1.97 -11.75 6.23
C PRO A 16 1.64 -10.64 7.23
N GLU A 17 2.30 -10.60 8.37
CA GLU A 17 2.06 -9.55 9.37
C GLU A 17 2.49 -8.19 8.86
N ARG A 18 3.72 -8.08 8.31
CA ARG A 18 4.21 -6.80 7.78
C ARG A 18 3.52 -6.37 6.50
N ALA A 19 2.88 -7.30 5.80
CA ALA A 19 2.02 -6.96 4.68
C ALA A 19 0.66 -6.43 5.15
N THR A 20 0.17 -6.92 6.28
CA THR A 20 -1.19 -6.64 6.78
C THR A 20 -1.26 -5.41 7.67
N ILE A 21 -0.31 -5.26 8.60
CA ILE A 21 -0.33 -4.16 9.58
C ILE A 21 -0.42 -2.77 8.91
N PRO A 22 0.29 -2.49 7.81
CA PRO A 22 0.14 -1.19 7.16
C PRO A 22 -1.29 -0.87 6.76
N PHE A 23 -2.07 -1.85 6.31
CA PHE A 23 -3.47 -1.64 5.93
C PHE A 23 -4.36 -1.45 7.16
N VAL A 24 -4.03 -2.08 8.28
CA VAL A 24 -4.73 -1.81 9.56
C VAL A 24 -4.52 -0.35 9.95
N MET A 25 -3.28 0.13 9.87
CA MET A 25 -2.96 1.53 10.18
C MET A 25 -3.65 2.47 9.21
N ALA A 26 -3.64 2.15 7.91
CA ALA A 26 -4.24 2.99 6.89
C ALA A 26 -5.76 3.12 7.06
N THR A 27 -6.46 2.02 7.24
CA THR A 27 -7.92 2.04 7.40
C THR A 27 -8.33 2.72 8.72
N THR A 28 -7.54 2.53 9.76
CA THR A 28 -7.77 3.21 11.04
C THR A 28 -7.62 4.72 10.88
N ALA A 29 -6.56 5.17 10.20
CA ALA A 29 -6.33 6.59 9.95
C ALA A 29 -7.46 7.19 9.10
N GLN A 30 -7.91 6.47 8.08
CA GLN A 30 -9.04 6.92 7.24
C GLN A 30 -10.31 7.10 8.09
N ALA A 31 -10.56 6.18 9.02
CA ALA A 31 -11.71 6.28 9.91
C ALA A 31 -11.60 7.47 10.88
N MET A 32 -10.40 8.00 11.08
CA MET A 32 -10.14 9.17 11.90
C MET A 32 -10.08 10.46 11.08
N ASP A 33 -10.53 10.42 9.83
CA ASP A 33 -10.50 11.56 8.88
C ASP A 33 -9.09 12.07 8.58
N VAL A 34 -8.10 11.17 8.61
CA VAL A 34 -6.72 11.48 8.21
C VAL A 34 -6.53 11.00 6.77
N ASP A 35 -5.96 11.87 5.92
CA ASP A 35 -5.59 11.48 4.56
C ASP A 35 -4.45 10.47 4.62
N VAL A 36 -4.55 9.41 3.82
CA VAL A 36 -3.53 8.36 3.79
C VAL A 36 -3.00 8.19 2.36
N VAL A 37 -1.69 8.12 2.26
CA VAL A 37 -1.00 7.71 1.03
C VAL A 37 -0.20 6.47 1.34
N MET A 38 -0.43 5.39 0.60
CA MET A 38 0.35 4.17 0.73
C MET A 38 1.30 4.03 -0.44
N GLY A 39 2.58 3.85 -0.12
CA GLY A 39 3.63 3.59 -1.09
C GLY A 39 4.11 2.14 -0.98
N PHE A 40 4.45 1.54 -2.12
CA PHE A 40 4.84 0.13 -2.17
C PHE A 40 6.19 0.01 -2.87
N GLN A 41 7.15 -0.59 -2.17
CA GLN A 41 8.51 -0.80 -2.63
C GLN A 41 8.92 -2.25 -2.34
N ALA A 42 9.98 -2.72 -2.99
CA ALA A 42 10.47 -4.08 -2.82
C ALA A 42 9.31 -5.08 -2.99
N ASN A 43 9.20 -6.09 -2.17
CA ASN A 43 8.10 -7.06 -2.27
C ASN A 43 6.73 -6.47 -1.96
N GLY A 44 6.67 -5.29 -1.37
CA GLY A 44 5.41 -4.58 -1.16
C GLY A 44 4.67 -4.29 -2.45
N VAL A 45 5.38 -4.14 -3.59
CA VAL A 45 4.72 -3.89 -4.88
C VAL A 45 3.79 -5.03 -5.29
N THR A 46 4.02 -6.24 -4.81
CA THR A 46 3.17 -7.39 -5.13
C THR A 46 1.77 -7.26 -4.54
N LEU A 47 1.62 -6.46 -3.48
CA LEU A 47 0.31 -6.25 -2.85
C LEU A 47 -0.67 -5.50 -3.76
N ALA A 48 -0.16 -4.77 -4.74
CA ALA A 48 -0.99 -4.10 -5.74
C ALA A 48 -1.38 -5.03 -6.89
N SER A 49 -0.84 -6.23 -6.95
CA SER A 49 -1.17 -7.20 -8.00
C SER A 49 -2.46 -7.94 -7.66
N LYS A 50 -3.28 -8.20 -8.70
CA LYS A 50 -4.52 -8.94 -8.56
C LYS A 50 -4.28 -10.33 -7.98
N GLY A 51 -5.11 -10.75 -7.04
CA GLY A 51 -5.07 -12.09 -6.47
C GLY A 51 -4.07 -12.29 -5.34
N VAL A 52 -3.18 -11.34 -5.07
CA VAL A 52 -2.16 -11.49 -4.02
C VAL A 52 -2.79 -11.30 -2.63
N ALA A 53 -3.54 -10.22 -2.44
CA ALA A 53 -4.16 -9.94 -1.14
C ALA A 53 -5.10 -11.06 -0.68
N GLU A 54 -5.78 -11.72 -1.62
CA GLU A 54 -6.70 -12.81 -1.32
C GLU A 54 -6.02 -14.02 -0.68
N ARG A 55 -4.70 -14.12 -0.79
CA ARG A 55 -3.92 -15.25 -0.27
C ARG A 55 -3.17 -14.92 1.01
N ILE A 56 -3.36 -13.72 1.56
CA ILE A 56 -2.63 -13.28 2.75
C ILE A 56 -3.59 -13.17 3.92
N ALA A 57 -3.31 -13.94 4.98
CA ALA A 57 -4.06 -13.88 6.23
C ALA A 57 -3.08 -14.01 7.38
N ALA A 58 -2.85 -12.93 8.12
CA ALA A 58 -1.99 -12.95 9.30
C ALA A 58 -2.81 -13.34 10.54
N PRO A 59 -2.25 -14.12 11.46
CA PRO A 59 -2.95 -14.46 12.70
C PRO A 59 -3.40 -13.21 13.46
N SER A 60 -4.62 -13.24 13.99
CA SER A 60 -5.23 -12.17 14.79
C SER A 60 -5.58 -10.90 14.03
N PHE A 61 -5.44 -10.89 12.70
CA PHE A 61 -5.87 -9.78 11.85
C PHE A 61 -6.95 -10.24 10.88
N PRO A 62 -7.80 -9.31 10.39
CA PRO A 62 -8.72 -9.64 9.30
C PRO A 62 -7.95 -10.09 8.06
N PRO A 63 -8.59 -10.86 7.16
CA PRO A 63 -7.98 -11.19 5.88
C PRO A 63 -7.55 -9.93 5.13
N LEU A 64 -6.38 -9.95 4.52
CA LEU A 64 -5.84 -8.75 3.86
C LEU A 64 -6.80 -8.23 2.78
N LYS A 65 -7.46 -9.12 2.05
CA LYS A 65 -8.42 -8.70 1.01
C LYS A 65 -9.50 -7.76 1.54
N ASP A 66 -9.95 -7.98 2.79
CA ASP A 66 -10.99 -7.16 3.40
C ASP A 66 -10.46 -5.77 3.76
N LEU A 67 -9.22 -5.71 4.26
CA LEU A 67 -8.57 -4.44 4.57
C LEU A 67 -8.25 -3.65 3.30
N VAL A 68 -7.82 -4.32 2.25
CA VAL A 68 -7.57 -3.67 0.96
C VAL A 68 -8.87 -3.09 0.39
N ALA A 69 -9.97 -3.84 0.47
CA ALA A 69 -11.27 -3.37 0.01
C ALA A 69 -11.71 -2.12 0.79
N ALA A 70 -11.58 -2.13 2.10
CA ALA A 70 -11.94 -1.00 2.95
C ALA A 70 -11.08 0.23 2.64
N TYR A 71 -9.77 0.02 2.46
CA TYR A 71 -8.84 1.08 2.11
C TYR A 71 -9.21 1.74 0.78
N ARG A 72 -9.53 0.94 -0.23
CA ARG A 72 -9.91 1.44 -1.56
C ARG A 72 -11.27 2.14 -1.54
N GLU A 73 -12.25 1.61 -0.82
CA GLU A 73 -13.58 2.22 -0.71
C GLU A 73 -13.51 3.62 -0.09
N ALA A 74 -12.56 3.84 0.81
CA ALA A 74 -12.33 5.16 1.41
C ALA A 74 -11.49 6.09 0.53
N GLY A 75 -11.23 5.72 -0.72
CA GLY A 75 -10.49 6.53 -1.68
C GLY A 75 -8.98 6.29 -1.68
N GLY A 76 -8.53 5.21 -1.03
CA GLY A 76 -7.10 4.89 -0.95
C GLY A 76 -6.51 4.49 -2.29
N GLU A 77 -5.31 4.99 -2.56
CA GLU A 77 -4.56 4.70 -3.79
C GLU A 77 -3.28 3.94 -3.45
N PHE A 78 -2.76 3.22 -4.47
CA PHE A 78 -1.50 2.49 -4.36
C PHE A 78 -0.45 3.20 -5.22
N LEU A 79 0.58 3.77 -4.61
CA LEU A 79 1.73 4.31 -5.33
C LEU A 79 2.84 3.26 -5.37
N VAL A 80 3.18 2.77 -6.55
CA VAL A 80 3.98 1.57 -6.71
C VAL A 80 5.32 1.90 -7.36
N CYS A 81 6.41 1.42 -6.76
CA CYS A 81 7.78 1.68 -7.21
C CYS A 81 8.05 1.07 -8.59
N GLY A 82 8.39 1.91 -9.58
CA GLY A 82 8.61 1.48 -10.95
C GLY A 82 9.71 0.42 -11.11
N PRO A 83 10.94 0.67 -10.66
CA PRO A 83 12.00 -0.34 -10.76
C PRO A 83 11.67 -1.67 -10.07
N CYS A 84 10.97 -1.61 -8.93
CA CYS A 84 10.58 -2.83 -8.21
C CYS A 84 9.56 -3.65 -9.00
N VAL A 85 8.66 -2.98 -9.71
CA VAL A 85 7.68 -3.61 -10.59
C VAL A 85 8.39 -4.27 -11.76
N GLN A 86 9.33 -3.56 -12.39
CA GLN A 86 10.10 -4.07 -13.53
C GLN A 86 10.92 -5.29 -13.17
N SER A 87 11.63 -5.26 -12.04
CA SER A 87 12.48 -6.39 -11.63
C SER A 87 11.68 -7.66 -11.35
N ARG A 88 10.39 -7.51 -11.03
CA ARG A 88 9.49 -8.63 -10.75
C ARG A 88 8.61 -9.01 -11.95
N LYS A 89 8.82 -8.35 -13.09
CA LYS A 89 8.09 -8.62 -14.34
C LYS A 89 6.58 -8.53 -14.17
N ILE A 90 6.13 -7.58 -13.37
CA ILE A 90 4.70 -7.31 -13.18
C ILE A 90 4.26 -6.39 -14.32
N ASP A 91 3.14 -6.71 -14.97
CA ASP A 91 2.57 -5.89 -16.04
C ASP A 91 1.64 -4.84 -15.43
N PRO A 92 2.01 -3.53 -15.47
CA PRO A 92 1.19 -2.49 -14.86
C PRO A 92 -0.21 -2.35 -15.48
N LYS A 93 -0.37 -2.78 -16.74
CA LYS A 93 -1.66 -2.67 -17.42
C LYS A 93 -2.65 -3.74 -17.00
N ASN A 94 -2.15 -4.99 -16.82
CA ASN A 94 -3.03 -6.15 -16.67
C ASN A 94 -3.00 -6.77 -15.28
N ASP A 95 -1.90 -6.59 -14.54
CA ASP A 95 -1.71 -7.32 -13.28
C ASP A 95 -2.15 -6.55 -12.04
N PHE A 96 -2.29 -5.23 -12.12
CA PHE A 96 -2.60 -4.41 -10.96
C PHE A 96 -4.10 -4.30 -10.67
N VAL A 97 -4.40 -4.16 -9.39
CA VAL A 97 -5.74 -3.76 -8.95
C VAL A 97 -6.02 -2.33 -9.39
N GLU A 98 -7.30 -1.97 -9.49
CA GLU A 98 -7.70 -0.61 -9.79
C GLU A 98 -7.22 0.34 -8.70
N GLY A 99 -6.72 1.51 -9.08
CA GLY A 99 -6.20 2.51 -8.16
C GLY A 99 -4.69 2.44 -7.95
N ALA A 100 -4.00 1.49 -8.59
CA ALA A 100 -2.54 1.38 -8.51
C ALA A 100 -1.89 2.22 -9.61
N THR A 101 -0.91 3.02 -9.23
CA THR A 101 -0.17 3.90 -10.13
C THR A 101 1.33 3.69 -9.95
N VAL A 102 2.04 3.43 -11.04
CA VAL A 102 3.50 3.31 -11.00
C VAL A 102 4.10 4.70 -10.90
N VAL A 103 4.99 4.90 -9.94
CA VAL A 103 5.62 6.19 -9.68
C VAL A 103 7.14 6.04 -9.56
N ASN A 104 7.83 7.17 -9.58
CA ASN A 104 9.29 7.22 -9.42
C ASN A 104 9.68 7.70 -8.01
N ALA A 105 10.97 7.71 -7.73
CA ALA A 105 11.49 8.12 -6.43
C ALA A 105 11.11 9.56 -6.08
N ALA A 106 11.06 10.46 -7.07
CA ALA A 106 10.72 11.86 -6.82
C ALA A 106 9.31 11.99 -6.23
N THR A 107 8.37 11.19 -6.72
CA THR A 107 7.00 11.18 -6.19
C THR A 107 6.99 10.73 -4.73
N PHE A 108 7.71 9.66 -4.40
CA PHE A 108 7.78 9.17 -3.02
C PHE A 108 8.40 10.21 -2.09
N VAL A 109 9.50 10.83 -2.51
CA VAL A 109 10.16 11.86 -1.69
C VAL A 109 9.22 13.04 -1.45
N LYS A 110 8.53 13.49 -2.50
CA LYS A 110 7.58 14.59 -2.38
C LYS A 110 6.47 14.26 -1.37
N GLU A 111 5.89 13.07 -1.48
CA GLU A 111 4.83 12.64 -0.57
C GLU A 111 5.32 12.60 0.88
N CYS A 112 6.52 12.08 1.10
CA CYS A 112 7.09 11.99 2.44
C CYS A 112 7.40 13.37 3.03
N ILE A 113 7.92 14.30 2.22
CA ILE A 113 8.24 15.66 2.69
C ILE A 113 6.97 16.42 3.06
N GLU A 114 5.89 16.23 2.31
CA GLU A 114 4.63 16.93 2.54
C GLU A 114 3.75 16.28 3.60
N ALA A 115 4.12 15.09 4.08
CA ALA A 115 3.33 14.36 5.07
C ALA A 115 3.44 14.96 6.46
N THR A 116 2.38 14.78 7.26
CA THR A 116 2.44 15.06 8.69
C THR A 116 3.35 14.05 9.39
N ASN A 117 3.27 12.80 8.95
CA ASN A 117 4.11 11.72 9.49
C ASN A 117 4.27 10.61 8.45
N VAL A 118 5.32 9.81 8.60
CA VAL A 118 5.65 8.69 7.71
C VAL A 118 5.89 7.43 8.54
N LEU A 119 5.22 6.36 8.18
CA LEU A 119 5.44 5.03 8.77
C LEU A 119 6.04 4.11 7.71
N VAL A 120 7.00 3.26 8.10
CA VAL A 120 7.64 2.32 7.19
C VAL A 120 7.54 0.90 7.77
N TYR A 121 7.08 -0.01 6.95
CA TYR A 121 6.95 -1.41 7.31
C TYR A 121 7.70 -2.32 6.37
#